data_6484e7389a8c61322f644453098772ec
#
_entry.id   6484e7389a8c61322f644453098772ec
#
_cell.length_a   1.000
_cell.length_b   1.000
_cell.length_c   1.000
_cell.angle_alpha   90.00
_cell.angle_beta   90.00
_cell.angle_gamma   90.00
#
_symmetry.space_group_name_H-M   'P 1'
#
loop_
_entity.id
_entity.type
_entity.pdbx_description
1 polymer ?
#
loop_
_entity_poly.entity_id
_entity_poly.type
_entity_poly.pdbx_seq_one_letter_code
_entity_poly.pdbx_strand_id
1 'polypeptide(L)'
;MKKRLLILFFLFFLTACVGSSSGGVFGTGVSIALDPRTLGTQIDDSIMQKNLFARLALTDKKYLVKISVKVLDGRIFLSGKADEPEEKLLITKMAWETKGARSVKNNISIKQKFSFKN
;
A
#
# COMPACT_ATOMS: atom_id res chain seq x y z
N MET A 1 -13.66 -21.86 41.38
CA MET A 1 -12.22 -21.89 41.09
C MET A 1 -11.95 -21.65 39.62
N LYS A 2 -12.62 -22.33 38.69
CA LYS A 2 -12.36 -22.18 37.27
C LYS A 2 -12.69 -20.78 36.74
N LYS A 3 -13.74 -20.17 37.27
CA LYS A 3 -14.11 -18.82 36.86
C LYS A 3 -13.08 -17.78 37.27
N ARG A 4 -12.53 -17.93 38.48
CA ARG A 4 -11.50 -17.01 38.95
C ARG A 4 -10.21 -17.15 38.14
N LEU A 5 -9.87 -18.37 37.80
CA LEU A 5 -8.71 -18.64 36.97
C LEU A 5 -8.88 -18.02 35.57
N LEU A 6 -10.07 -18.13 35.00
CA LEU A 6 -10.39 -17.54 33.70
C LEU A 6 -10.30 -16.01 33.73
N ILE A 7 -10.80 -15.39 34.78
CA ILE A 7 -10.76 -13.94 34.96
C ILE A 7 -9.31 -13.46 35.07
N LEU A 8 -8.49 -14.17 35.84
CA LEU A 8 -7.08 -13.85 35.98
C LEU A 8 -6.35 -14.00 34.68
N PHE A 9 -6.66 -15.05 33.92
CA PHE A 9 -6.07 -15.27 32.62
C PHE A 9 -6.45 -14.18 31.64
N PHE A 10 -7.73 -13.76 31.68
CA PHE A 10 -8.25 -12.70 30.83
C PHE A 10 -7.58 -11.35 31.17
N LEU A 11 -7.43 -11.06 32.45
CA LEU A 11 -6.74 -9.86 32.90
C LEU A 11 -5.28 -9.83 32.46
N PHE A 12 -4.63 -10.97 32.48
CA PHE A 12 -3.24 -11.13 32.03
C PHE A 12 -3.14 -10.82 30.54
N PHE A 13 -4.10 -11.30 29.76
CA PHE A 13 -4.16 -11.03 28.33
C PHE A 13 -4.31 -9.53 28.03
N LEU A 14 -5.14 -8.86 28.81
CA LEU A 14 -5.35 -7.43 28.62
C LEU A 14 -4.07 -6.61 28.87
N THR A 15 -3.34 -6.98 29.90
CA THR A 15 -2.09 -6.28 30.23
C THR A 15 -1.03 -6.52 29.16
N ALA A 16 -0.96 -7.73 28.64
CA ALA A 16 -0.02 -8.05 27.58
C ALA A 16 -0.33 -7.25 26.30
N CYS A 17 -1.61 -7.11 25.97
CA CYS A 17 -2.04 -6.34 24.81
C CYS A 17 -1.66 -4.86 24.94
N VAL A 18 -1.88 -4.28 26.10
CA VAL A 18 -1.53 -2.89 26.38
C VAL A 18 -0.02 -2.70 26.28
N GLY A 19 0.73 -3.61 26.86
CA GLY A 19 2.19 -3.55 26.81
C GLY A 19 2.73 -3.64 25.40
N SER A 20 2.18 -4.56 24.63
CA SER A 20 2.56 -4.74 23.24
C SER A 20 2.26 -3.49 22.40
N SER A 21 1.09 -2.92 22.61
CA SER A 21 0.70 -1.69 21.91
C SER A 21 1.64 -0.53 22.24
N SER A 22 1.96 -0.38 23.50
CA SER A 22 2.85 0.68 23.95
C SER A 22 4.26 0.52 23.34
N GLY A 23 4.78 -0.68 23.33
CA GLY A 23 6.09 -0.95 22.75
C GLY A 23 6.10 -0.71 21.25
N GLY A 24 5.04 -1.12 20.56
CA GLY A 24 4.93 -0.93 19.13
C GLY A 24 4.87 0.53 18.75
N VAL A 25 4.10 1.32 19.47
CA VAL A 25 3.99 2.76 19.22
C VAL A 25 5.35 3.43 19.43
N PHE A 26 6.05 3.07 20.46
CA PHE A 26 7.35 3.65 20.76
C PHE A 26 8.37 3.33 19.65
N GLY A 27 8.42 2.07 19.22
CA GLY A 27 9.32 1.65 18.14
C GLY A 27 9.00 2.34 16.84
N THR A 28 7.73 2.46 16.52
CA THR A 28 7.28 3.15 15.32
C THR A 28 7.66 4.63 15.34
N GLY A 29 7.51 5.28 16.50
CA GLY A 29 7.88 6.67 16.66
C GLY A 29 9.35 6.92 16.40
N VAL A 30 10.22 6.08 16.91
CA VAL A 30 11.66 6.19 16.70
C VAL A 30 11.98 6.00 15.20
N SER A 31 11.36 5.02 14.57
CA SER A 31 11.58 4.75 13.15
C SER A 31 11.20 5.94 12.30
N ILE A 32 10.07 6.57 12.58
CA ILE A 32 9.60 7.75 11.84
C ILE A 32 10.54 8.93 12.05
N ALA A 33 11.03 9.12 13.26
CA ALA A 33 11.92 10.22 13.58
C ALA A 33 13.24 10.15 12.83
N LEU A 34 13.68 8.94 12.47
CA LEU A 34 14.93 8.75 11.74
C LEU A 34 14.76 8.87 10.24
N ASP A 35 13.53 8.86 9.74
CA ASP A 35 13.26 8.98 8.32
C ASP A 35 13.43 10.44 7.89
N PRO A 36 14.17 10.71 6.78
CA PRO A 36 14.35 12.08 6.29
C PRO A 36 13.06 12.74 5.80
N ARG A 37 12.07 11.94 5.45
CA ARG A 37 10.78 12.49 5.06
C ARG A 37 9.96 12.86 6.29
N THR A 38 9.13 13.89 6.16
CA THR A 38 8.26 14.28 7.24
C THR A 38 7.16 13.25 7.44
N LEU A 39 6.62 13.20 8.66
CA LEU A 39 5.51 12.29 8.96
C LEU A 39 4.32 12.57 8.04
N GLY A 40 4.03 13.85 7.79
CA GLY A 40 2.93 14.23 6.90
C GLY A 40 3.11 13.69 5.50
N THR A 41 4.32 13.76 4.96
CA THR A 41 4.62 13.24 3.62
C THR A 41 4.39 11.73 3.55
N GLN A 42 4.81 11.00 4.57
CA GLN A 42 4.62 9.56 4.61
C GLN A 42 3.14 9.18 4.66
N ILE A 43 2.35 9.92 5.43
CA ILE A 43 0.92 9.69 5.53
C ILE A 43 0.25 9.99 4.18
N ASP A 44 0.61 11.09 3.54
CA ASP A 44 0.08 11.47 2.23
C ASP A 44 0.38 10.41 1.18
N ASP A 45 1.62 9.90 1.16
CA ASP A 45 2.01 8.84 0.24
C ASP A 45 1.17 7.59 0.44
N SER A 46 0.93 7.23 1.69
CA SER A 46 0.14 6.06 2.03
C SER A 46 -1.31 6.21 1.57
N ILE A 47 -1.89 7.39 1.77
CA ILE A 47 -3.25 7.68 1.34
C ILE A 47 -3.35 7.65 -0.18
N MET A 48 -2.40 8.26 -0.87
CA MET A 48 -2.36 8.25 -2.33
C MET A 48 -2.29 6.82 -2.87
N GLN A 49 -1.44 6.01 -2.27
CA GLN A 49 -1.26 4.62 -2.68
C GLN A 49 -2.56 3.83 -2.52
N LYS A 50 -3.22 3.99 -1.39
CA LYS A 50 -4.49 3.31 -1.13
C LYS A 50 -5.59 3.79 -2.05
N ASN A 51 -5.66 5.08 -2.31
CA ASN A 51 -6.69 5.66 -3.18
C ASN A 51 -6.54 5.14 -4.61
N LEU A 52 -5.32 5.17 -5.13
CA LEU A 52 -5.08 4.67 -6.48
C LEU A 52 -5.34 3.18 -6.58
N PHE A 53 -4.88 2.43 -5.59
CA PHE A 53 -5.10 0.99 -5.55
C PHE A 53 -6.59 0.65 -5.52
N ALA A 54 -7.36 1.38 -4.73
CA ALA A 54 -8.80 1.19 -4.65
C ALA A 54 -9.48 1.50 -5.99
N ARG A 55 -9.05 2.56 -6.67
CA ARG A 55 -9.60 2.90 -7.99
C ARG A 55 -9.29 1.81 -9.02
N LEU A 56 -8.09 1.27 -8.98
CA LEU A 56 -7.71 0.15 -9.86
C LEU A 56 -8.58 -1.07 -9.57
N ALA A 57 -8.79 -1.37 -8.30
CA ALA A 57 -9.62 -2.51 -7.91
C ALA A 57 -11.07 -2.35 -8.36
N LEU A 58 -11.61 -1.14 -8.29
CA LEU A 58 -12.96 -0.85 -8.74
C LEU A 58 -13.10 -0.91 -10.25
N THR A 59 -12.02 -0.61 -10.96
CA THR A 59 -12.02 -0.68 -12.41
C THR A 59 -12.01 -2.12 -12.90
N ASP A 60 -11.13 -2.94 -12.32
CA ASP A 60 -11.05 -4.36 -12.63
C ASP A 60 -10.34 -5.07 -11.50
N LYS A 61 -10.95 -6.13 -10.99
CA LYS A 61 -10.40 -6.89 -9.88
C LYS A 61 -9.03 -7.50 -10.17
N LYS A 62 -8.74 -7.79 -11.43
CA LYS A 62 -7.46 -8.39 -11.81
C LYS A 62 -6.28 -7.48 -11.47
N TYR A 63 -6.50 -6.19 -11.42
CA TYR A 63 -5.43 -5.24 -11.08
C TYR A 63 -4.95 -5.37 -9.65
N LEU A 64 -5.78 -5.92 -8.76
CA LEU A 64 -5.36 -6.18 -7.38
C LEU A 64 -4.16 -7.13 -7.32
N VAL A 65 -4.06 -8.04 -8.26
CA VAL A 65 -3.01 -9.06 -8.28
C VAL A 65 -1.93 -8.72 -9.30
N LYS A 66 -2.32 -8.12 -10.41
CA LYS A 66 -1.40 -7.89 -11.53
C LYS A 66 -0.64 -6.59 -11.45
N ILE A 67 -1.20 -5.59 -10.79
CA ILE A 67 -0.62 -4.25 -10.75
C ILE A 67 -0.17 -3.92 -9.33
N SER A 68 1.03 -3.40 -9.21
CA SER A 68 1.59 -2.95 -7.95
C SER A 68 1.76 -1.44 -7.99
N VAL A 69 1.34 -0.79 -6.92
CA VAL A 69 1.42 0.67 -6.78
C VAL A 69 2.30 1.00 -5.59
N LYS A 70 3.26 1.91 -5.79
CA LYS A 70 4.08 2.42 -4.72
C LYS A 70 4.20 3.92 -4.87
N VAL A 71 4.07 4.65 -3.77
CA VAL A 71 4.15 6.11 -3.77
C VAL A 71 5.24 6.54 -2.80
N LEU A 72 6.17 7.36 -3.29
CA LEU A 72 7.24 7.93 -2.50
C LEU A 72 7.34 9.42 -2.80
N ASP A 73 7.05 10.24 -1.79
CA ASP A 73 7.13 11.69 -1.89
C ASP A 73 6.31 12.23 -3.08
N GLY A 74 5.09 11.71 -3.22
CA GLY A 74 4.18 12.10 -4.30
C GLY A 74 4.51 11.49 -5.65
N ARG A 75 5.61 10.75 -5.76
CA ARG A 75 5.99 10.06 -7.00
C ARG A 75 5.40 8.66 -7.01
N ILE A 76 4.64 8.38 -8.05
CA ILE A 76 3.92 7.11 -8.17
C ILE A 76 4.71 6.16 -9.07
N PHE A 77 4.98 4.98 -8.55
CA PHE A 77 5.68 3.93 -9.28
C PHE A 77 4.69 2.79 -9.53
N LEU A 78 4.46 2.49 -10.79
CA LEU A 78 3.56 1.42 -11.22
C LEU A 78 4.39 0.28 -11.79
N SER A 79 4.05 -0.94 -11.42
CA SER A 79 4.71 -2.12 -11.97
C SER A 79 3.70 -3.26 -12.07
N GLY A 80 4.09 -4.31 -12.77
CA GLY A 80 3.24 -5.46 -12.97
C GLY A 80 3.06 -5.77 -14.44
N LYS A 81 1.93 -6.40 -14.76
CA LYS A 81 1.63 -6.82 -16.13
C LYS A 81 0.21 -6.41 -16.51
N ALA A 82 0.07 -5.87 -17.70
CA ALA A 82 -1.22 -5.59 -18.33
C ALA A 82 -1.37 -6.46 -19.56
N ASP A 83 -2.60 -6.74 -19.92
CA ASP A 83 -2.88 -7.59 -21.09
C ASP A 83 -2.78 -6.78 -22.38
N GLU A 84 -3.14 -5.52 -22.33
CA GLU A 84 -3.20 -4.66 -23.51
C GLU A 84 -2.58 -3.30 -23.26
N PRO A 85 -2.05 -2.63 -24.30
CA PRO A 85 -1.49 -1.29 -24.17
C PRO A 85 -2.50 -0.27 -23.65
N GLU A 86 -3.76 -0.42 -23.99
CA GLU A 86 -4.84 0.47 -23.55
C GLU A 86 -4.99 0.43 -22.03
N GLU A 87 -4.79 -0.73 -21.42
CA GLU A 87 -4.84 -0.86 -19.97
C GLU A 87 -3.70 -0.11 -19.31
N LYS A 88 -2.53 -0.18 -19.89
CA LYS A 88 -1.36 0.54 -19.38
C LYS A 88 -1.61 2.04 -19.41
N LEU A 89 -2.17 2.54 -20.51
CA LEU A 89 -2.51 3.95 -20.65
C LEU A 89 -3.58 4.37 -19.64
N LEU A 90 -4.59 3.55 -19.47
CA LEU A 90 -5.66 3.82 -18.50
C LEU A 90 -5.12 3.92 -17.09
N ILE A 91 -4.27 2.99 -16.71
CA ILE A 91 -3.68 2.97 -15.38
C ILE A 91 -2.79 4.19 -15.17
N THR A 92 -2.01 4.56 -16.18
CA THR A 92 -1.18 5.77 -16.14
C THR A 92 -2.04 7.01 -15.94
N LYS A 93 -3.13 7.11 -16.67
CA LYS A 93 -4.06 8.22 -16.54
C LYS A 93 -4.65 8.29 -15.12
N MET A 94 -5.08 7.17 -14.60
CA MET A 94 -5.62 7.10 -13.25
C MET A 94 -4.59 7.54 -12.21
N ALA A 95 -3.33 7.19 -12.43
CA ALA A 95 -2.25 7.60 -11.53
C ALA A 95 -2.07 9.12 -11.57
N TRP A 96 -2.06 9.72 -12.75
CA TRP A 96 -1.93 11.16 -12.89
C TRP A 96 -3.12 11.91 -12.29
N GLU A 97 -4.29 11.31 -12.30
CA GLU A 97 -5.49 11.90 -11.72
C GLU A 97 -5.53 11.80 -10.19
N THR A 98 -4.63 11.05 -9.61
CA THR A 98 -4.55 10.91 -8.16
C THR A 98 -4.13 12.24 -7.54
N LYS A 99 -4.89 12.71 -6.56
CA LYS A 99 -4.62 13.97 -5.91
C LYS A 99 -3.25 13.92 -5.23
N GLY A 100 -2.41 14.88 -5.52
CA GLY A 100 -1.08 14.98 -4.96
C GLY A 100 0.01 14.33 -5.81
N ALA A 101 -0.34 13.73 -6.94
CA ALA A 101 0.64 13.09 -7.81
C ALA A 101 1.60 14.11 -8.40
N ARG A 102 2.89 13.94 -8.12
CA ARG A 102 3.94 14.80 -8.64
C ARG A 102 4.57 14.23 -9.90
N SER A 103 4.68 12.92 -9.96
CA SER A 103 5.18 12.24 -11.14
C SER A 103 4.65 10.82 -11.16
N VAL A 104 4.64 10.21 -12.34
CA VAL A 104 4.22 8.81 -12.51
C VAL A 104 5.27 8.11 -13.36
N LYS A 105 5.83 7.05 -12.81
CA LYS A 105 6.74 6.18 -13.53
C LYS A 105 6.03 4.85 -13.76
N ASN A 106 5.77 4.54 -15.01
CA ASN A 106 5.03 3.35 -15.37
C ASN A 106 5.97 2.28 -15.91
N ASN A 107 6.21 1.26 -15.10
CA ASN A 107 7.02 0.10 -15.45
C ASN A 107 6.15 -1.13 -15.70
N ILE A 108 4.89 -0.93 -16.05
CA ILE A 108 3.99 -2.03 -16.34
C ILE A 108 4.40 -2.66 -17.67
N SER A 109 4.59 -3.97 -17.66
CA SER A 109 4.86 -4.75 -18.85
C SER A 109 3.57 -5.16 -19.52
N ILE A 110 3.56 -5.19 -20.84
CA ILE A 110 2.39 -5.65 -21.59
C ILE A 110 2.64 -7.09 -21.97
N LYS A 111 1.60 -7.92 -21.84
CA LYS A 111 1.67 -9.32 -22.20
C LYS A 111 2.00 -9.44 -23.70
N GLN A 112 3.10 -10.10 -24.00
CA GLN A 112 3.58 -10.20 -25.37
C GLN A 112 2.89 -11.34 -26.09
N LYS A 113 1.91 -11.01 -26.90
CA LYS A 113 1.23 -12.02 -27.73
C LYS A 113 1.94 -12.28 -29.05
N PHE A 114 2.83 -11.37 -29.39
CA PHE A 114 3.43 -11.41 -30.73
C PHE A 114 4.86 -11.88 -30.76
N SER A 115 5.48 -12.02 -29.61
CA SER A 115 6.87 -12.42 -29.54
C SER A 115 7.12 -13.76 -30.18
N PHE A 116 6.14 -14.62 -30.19
CA PHE A 116 6.25 -15.97 -30.73
C PHE A 116 6.11 -16.05 -32.24
N LYS A 117 5.76 -15.00 -32.87
CA LYS A 117 5.60 -14.99 -34.32
C LYS A 117 6.91 -15.18 -35.07
N ASN A 118 7.95 -15.02 -34.36
CA ASN A 118 9.28 -15.09 -34.98
C ASN A 118 9.95 -16.40 -34.75
#